data_c36e93a406a9fe12a311b761dde95ed4
#
_entry.id   c36e93a406a9fe12a311b761dde95ed4
#
_cell.length_a   1.000
_cell.length_b   1.000
_cell.length_c   1.000
_cell.angle_alpha   90.00
_cell.angle_beta   90.00
_cell.angle_gamma   90.00
#
_symmetry.space_group_name_H-M   'P 1'
#
loop_
_entity.id
_entity.type
_entity.pdbx_description
1 polymer ?
#
loop_
_entity_poly.entity_id
_entity_poly.type
_entity_poly.pdbx_seq_one_letter_code
_entity_poly.pdbx_strand_id
1 'polypeptide(L)'
;IPNNPFREYVSFYKFAKDYVDVKQRKINSMMINDYSRGLETIVDKMNPYTIRFTQKEAGFENDIVEDVLEVEMNDLTYSLTSRLKKDLVVQGKDDVILADTPVKLMMKLHQMYSGTIKFESGNSMILDLSKAQFIYDNFCVSKVGIFYKFKEELNALKKVYGDQLCTELDEFNSTDKTIAL
;
A
#
# COMPACT_ATOMS: atom_id res chain seq x y z
N ILE A 1 9.50 -18.99 -20.73
CA ILE A 1 8.18 -19.54 -20.34
C ILE A 1 7.71 -20.42 -21.48
N PRO A 2 7.46 -21.72 -21.24
CA PRO A 2 6.81 -22.58 -22.23
C PRO A 2 5.49 -21.95 -22.66
N ASN A 3 5.18 -21.97 -23.97
CA ASN A 3 3.94 -21.42 -24.52
C ASN A 3 3.78 -19.89 -24.42
N ASN A 4 4.88 -19.13 -24.41
CA ASN A 4 4.79 -17.67 -24.50
C ASN A 4 4.13 -17.26 -25.85
N PRO A 5 2.96 -16.60 -25.84
CA PRO A 5 2.26 -16.21 -27.07
C PRO A 5 2.99 -15.14 -27.90
N PHE A 6 4.01 -14.49 -27.31
CA PHE A 6 4.82 -13.44 -27.92
C PHE A 6 6.27 -13.86 -28.18
N ARG A 7 6.56 -15.15 -28.21
CA ARG A 7 7.94 -15.67 -28.38
C ARG A 7 8.59 -15.27 -29.69
N GLU A 8 7.80 -14.90 -30.71
CA GLU A 8 8.27 -14.41 -32.00
C GLU A 8 8.92 -13.02 -31.92
N TYR A 9 8.66 -12.26 -30.87
CA TYR A 9 9.17 -10.90 -30.66
C TYR A 9 10.52 -10.96 -29.94
N VAL A 10 11.58 -10.84 -30.67
CA VAL A 10 12.96 -10.81 -30.14
C VAL A 10 13.29 -9.46 -29.49
N SER A 11 12.52 -8.41 -29.82
CA SER A 11 12.74 -7.05 -29.35
C SER A 11 11.44 -6.43 -28.88
N PHE A 12 11.51 -5.73 -27.75
CA PHE A 12 10.39 -4.94 -27.24
C PHE A 12 9.83 -3.93 -28.27
N TYR A 13 10.71 -3.30 -29.06
CA TYR A 13 10.27 -2.33 -30.07
C TYR A 13 9.46 -2.95 -31.21
N LYS A 14 9.77 -4.21 -31.59
CA LYS A 14 8.94 -4.94 -32.55
C LYS A 14 7.58 -5.28 -31.95
N PHE A 15 7.55 -5.76 -30.72
CA PHE A 15 6.32 -6.01 -29.97
C PHE A 15 5.48 -4.72 -29.82
N ALA A 16 6.12 -3.62 -29.41
CA ALA A 16 5.43 -2.35 -29.22
C ALA A 16 4.79 -1.80 -30.49
N LYS A 17 5.40 -2.04 -31.66
CA LYS A 17 4.84 -1.62 -32.94
C LYS A 17 3.48 -2.28 -33.23
N ASP A 18 3.29 -3.52 -32.81
CA ASP A 18 2.09 -4.31 -33.11
C ASP A 18 1.04 -4.26 -32.00
N TYR A 19 1.47 -3.99 -30.75
CA TYR A 19 0.61 -4.12 -29.57
C TYR A 19 0.55 -2.89 -28.67
N VAL A 20 1.23 -1.79 -28.99
CA VAL A 20 1.27 -0.60 -28.15
C VAL A 20 0.93 0.66 -28.97
N ASP A 21 0.01 1.48 -28.47
CA ASP A 21 -0.26 2.83 -28.99
C ASP A 21 0.85 3.78 -28.52
N VAL A 22 1.95 3.82 -29.31
CA VAL A 22 3.14 4.60 -28.95
C VAL A 22 2.90 6.07 -29.21
N LYS A 23 2.89 6.89 -28.14
CA LYS A 23 2.78 8.34 -28.22
C LYS A 23 4.09 9.02 -27.89
N GLN A 24 4.37 10.12 -28.57
CA GLN A 24 5.51 10.96 -28.24
C GLN A 24 5.10 12.03 -27.23
N ARG A 25 5.87 12.16 -26.15
CA ARG A 25 5.74 13.21 -25.15
C ARG A 25 7.00 14.04 -25.07
N LYS A 26 6.85 15.35 -24.95
CA LYS A 26 7.99 16.26 -24.72
C LYS A 26 8.21 16.39 -23.22
N ILE A 27 9.40 15.97 -22.75
CA ILE A 27 9.85 16.12 -21.36
C ILE A 27 11.19 16.82 -21.37
N ASN A 28 11.29 17.96 -20.69
CA ASN A 28 12.54 18.75 -20.62
C ASN A 28 13.23 18.99 -21.99
N SER A 29 12.43 19.43 -22.97
CA SER A 29 12.88 19.69 -24.35
C SER A 29 13.27 18.46 -25.17
N MET A 30 13.23 17.24 -24.64
CA MET A 30 13.44 15.99 -25.37
C MET A 30 12.11 15.32 -25.69
N MET A 31 12.04 14.71 -26.91
CA MET A 31 10.92 13.83 -27.28
C MET A 31 11.16 12.42 -26.78
N ILE A 32 10.26 11.91 -25.97
CA ILE A 32 10.33 10.57 -25.40
C ILE A 32 9.11 9.78 -25.83
N ASN A 33 9.32 8.53 -26.24
CA ASN A 33 8.22 7.64 -26.56
C ASN A 33 7.54 7.13 -25.28
N ASP A 34 6.23 7.27 -25.23
CA ASP A 34 5.38 6.74 -24.17
C ASP A 34 4.78 5.42 -24.63
N TYR A 35 5.10 4.33 -23.94
CA TYR A 35 4.64 2.96 -24.20
C TYR A 35 3.58 2.49 -23.19
N SER A 36 2.93 3.40 -22.48
CA SER A 36 2.00 3.06 -21.40
C SER A 36 0.65 2.50 -21.86
N ARG A 37 0.33 2.62 -23.16
CA ARG A 37 -0.97 2.22 -23.71
C ARG A 37 -0.84 0.95 -24.57
N GLY A 38 -1.26 -0.19 -24.00
CA GLY A 38 -1.45 -1.41 -24.79
C GLY A 38 -2.71 -1.33 -25.68
N LEU A 39 -2.66 -2.00 -26.84
CA LEU A 39 -3.82 -2.20 -27.70
C LEU A 39 -4.67 -3.38 -27.18
N GLU A 40 -5.96 -3.38 -27.44
CA GLU A 40 -6.89 -4.47 -27.05
C GLU A 40 -6.47 -5.81 -27.67
N THR A 41 -5.82 -5.81 -28.82
CA THR A 41 -5.29 -6.99 -29.48
C THR A 41 -4.34 -7.83 -28.60
N ILE A 42 -3.70 -7.23 -27.58
CA ILE A 42 -2.93 -7.97 -26.57
C ILE A 42 -3.86 -8.92 -25.81
N VAL A 43 -5.03 -8.44 -25.43
CA VAL A 43 -6.00 -9.21 -24.66
C VAL A 43 -6.48 -10.40 -25.47
N ASP A 44 -6.78 -10.20 -26.76
CA ASP A 44 -7.20 -11.28 -27.65
C ASP A 44 -6.12 -12.34 -27.81
N LYS A 45 -4.86 -11.93 -27.98
CA LYS A 45 -3.72 -12.83 -28.07
C LYS A 45 -3.49 -13.60 -26.76
N MET A 46 -3.78 -12.98 -25.60
CA MET A 46 -3.61 -13.58 -24.27
C MET A 46 -4.78 -14.46 -23.84
N ASN A 47 -5.99 -14.25 -24.37
CA ASN A 47 -7.19 -14.97 -23.96
C ASN A 47 -7.04 -16.49 -23.89
N PRO A 48 -6.39 -17.18 -24.87
CA PRO A 48 -6.22 -18.63 -24.80
C PRO A 48 -5.31 -19.11 -23.66
N TYR A 49 -4.52 -18.20 -23.07
CA TYR A 49 -3.55 -18.46 -22.01
C TYR A 49 -3.96 -17.86 -20.66
N THR A 50 -5.15 -17.24 -20.61
CA THR A 50 -5.63 -16.53 -19.42
C THR A 50 -6.92 -17.16 -18.95
N ILE A 51 -6.96 -17.57 -17.71
CA ILE A 51 -8.18 -17.94 -17.02
C ILE A 51 -8.68 -16.68 -16.31
N ARG A 52 -9.87 -16.21 -16.68
CA ARG A 52 -10.56 -15.12 -16.00
C ARG A 52 -11.70 -15.71 -15.20
N PHE A 53 -11.76 -15.34 -13.94
CA PHE A 53 -12.78 -15.84 -13.04
C PHE A 53 -13.19 -14.69 -12.11
N THR A 54 -14.42 -14.27 -12.20
CA THR A 54 -14.97 -13.21 -11.36
C THR A 54 -15.46 -13.79 -10.04
N GLN A 55 -15.55 -12.96 -9.00
CA GLN A 55 -16.12 -13.36 -7.72
C GLN A 55 -17.53 -13.92 -7.88
N LYS A 56 -18.34 -13.32 -8.76
CA LYS A 56 -19.70 -13.78 -9.08
C LYS A 56 -19.70 -15.17 -9.70
N GLU A 57 -18.81 -15.45 -10.65
CA GLU A 57 -18.65 -16.80 -11.23
C GLU A 57 -18.15 -17.82 -10.21
N ALA A 58 -17.41 -17.36 -9.17
CA ALA A 58 -16.99 -18.17 -8.03
C ALA A 58 -18.11 -18.45 -7.00
N GLY A 59 -19.31 -17.92 -7.23
CA GLY A 59 -20.46 -18.10 -6.33
C GLY A 59 -20.51 -17.12 -5.15
N PHE A 60 -19.70 -16.05 -5.18
CA PHE A 60 -19.84 -14.96 -4.22
C PHE A 60 -20.96 -14.02 -4.67
N GLU A 61 -22.06 -14.04 -3.94
CA GLU A 61 -23.25 -13.24 -4.27
C GLU A 61 -23.24 -11.85 -3.64
N ASN A 62 -22.41 -11.64 -2.59
CA ASN A 62 -22.34 -10.38 -1.89
C ASN A 62 -21.36 -9.43 -2.57
N ASP A 63 -21.80 -8.20 -2.85
CA ASP A 63 -20.93 -7.12 -3.28
C ASP A 63 -20.02 -6.69 -2.12
N ILE A 64 -18.77 -6.39 -2.45
CA ILE A 64 -17.84 -5.76 -1.48
C ILE A 64 -18.23 -4.30 -1.34
N VAL A 65 -18.55 -3.89 -0.12
CA VAL A 65 -18.77 -2.47 0.20
C VAL A 65 -17.44 -1.90 0.68
N GLU A 66 -16.99 -0.83 0.06
CA GLU A 66 -15.78 -0.09 0.43
C GLU A 66 -16.19 1.23 1.09
N ASP A 67 -15.83 1.40 2.36
CA ASP A 67 -16.02 2.63 3.10
C ASP A 67 -14.67 3.26 3.46
N VAL A 68 -14.54 4.56 3.22
CA VAL A 68 -13.37 5.34 3.62
C VAL A 68 -13.66 6.04 4.94
N LEU A 69 -12.93 5.65 5.98
CA LEU A 69 -13.05 6.23 7.30
C LEU A 69 -11.89 7.20 7.56
N GLU A 70 -12.21 8.40 8.01
CA GLU A 70 -11.23 9.42 8.37
C GLU A 70 -10.93 9.37 9.87
N VAL A 71 -9.66 9.48 10.22
CA VAL A 71 -9.18 9.46 11.60
C VAL A 71 -8.38 10.71 11.88
N GLU A 72 -8.74 11.44 12.92
CA GLU A 72 -7.93 12.56 13.42
C GLU A 72 -6.72 12.02 14.19
N MET A 73 -5.54 12.45 13.76
CA MET A 73 -4.29 12.16 14.43
C MET A 73 -4.02 13.21 15.52
N ASN A 74 -3.08 12.94 16.41
CA ASN A 74 -2.73 13.94 17.42
C ASN A 74 -1.98 15.16 16.82
N ASP A 75 -1.99 16.29 17.52
CA ASP A 75 -1.36 17.54 17.08
C ASP A 75 0.14 17.40 16.81
N LEU A 76 0.82 16.53 17.56
CA LEU A 76 2.23 16.26 17.35
C LEU A 76 2.49 15.64 15.96
N THR A 77 1.65 14.69 15.54
CA THR A 77 1.73 14.06 14.22
C THR A 77 1.58 15.10 13.11
N TYR A 78 0.57 15.99 13.22
CA TYR A 78 0.37 17.07 12.24
C TYR A 78 1.52 18.08 12.23
N SER A 79 2.03 18.44 13.39
CA SER A 79 3.17 19.35 13.52
C SER A 79 4.44 18.77 12.86
N LEU A 80 4.77 17.53 13.16
CA LEU A 80 5.94 16.85 12.61
C LEU A 80 5.81 16.63 11.10
N THR A 81 4.64 16.22 10.60
CA THR A 81 4.40 16.05 9.16
C THR A 81 4.51 17.38 8.41
N SER A 82 4.00 18.46 8.99
CA SER A 82 4.09 19.80 8.41
C SER A 82 5.54 20.28 8.32
N ARG A 83 6.32 20.06 9.38
CA ARG A 83 7.76 20.37 9.38
C ARG A 83 8.51 19.53 8.34
N LEU A 84 8.23 18.24 8.28
CA LEU A 84 8.89 17.34 7.31
C LEU A 84 8.57 17.73 5.86
N LYS A 85 7.33 18.13 5.56
CA LYS A 85 6.95 18.63 4.24
C LYS A 85 7.69 19.91 3.84
N LYS A 86 7.95 20.80 4.82
CA LYS A 86 8.58 22.09 4.59
C LYS A 86 10.10 21.96 4.52
N ASP A 87 10.70 21.30 5.50
CA ASP A 87 12.14 21.35 5.76
C ASP A 87 12.87 20.10 5.24
N LEU A 88 12.13 19.07 4.81
CA LEU A 88 12.60 17.75 4.34
C LEU A 88 13.46 17.00 5.37
N VAL A 89 13.60 17.54 6.57
CA VAL A 89 14.32 16.96 7.70
C VAL A 89 13.66 17.37 9.01
N VAL A 90 13.57 16.42 9.94
CA VAL A 90 13.18 16.69 11.33
C VAL A 90 14.24 16.10 12.24
N GLN A 91 14.95 16.98 12.96
CA GLN A 91 15.92 16.59 13.97
C GLN A 91 15.22 16.29 15.29
N GLY A 92 15.34 15.08 15.78
CA GLY A 92 15.01 14.70 17.15
C GLY A 92 16.22 14.88 18.09
N LYS A 93 16.07 14.43 19.34
CA LYS A 93 17.16 14.51 20.32
C LYS A 93 18.33 13.59 19.95
N ASP A 94 18.00 12.35 19.61
CA ASP A 94 18.98 11.27 19.40
C ASP A 94 18.90 10.70 17.98
N ASP A 95 17.97 11.17 17.14
CA ASP A 95 17.73 10.58 15.83
C ASP A 95 17.14 11.58 14.83
N VAL A 96 17.15 11.25 13.56
CA VAL A 96 16.76 12.13 12.45
C VAL A 96 15.74 11.44 11.57
N ILE A 97 14.76 12.21 11.09
CA ILE A 97 13.85 11.84 10.01
C ILE A 97 14.28 12.62 8.78
N LEU A 98 14.74 11.94 7.75
CA LEU A 98 15.17 12.55 6.50
C LEU A 98 14.23 12.18 5.34
N ALA A 99 13.86 13.18 4.54
CA ALA A 99 12.98 13.06 3.38
C ALA A 99 13.55 13.83 2.18
N ASP A 100 14.82 13.58 1.87
CA ASP A 100 15.62 14.28 0.84
C ASP A 100 15.17 14.03 -0.61
N THR A 101 14.26 13.08 -0.82
CA THR A 101 13.66 12.80 -2.13
C THR A 101 12.14 12.71 -2.04
N PRO A 102 11.39 13.00 -3.13
CA PRO A 102 9.93 12.89 -3.14
C PRO A 102 9.42 11.51 -2.70
N VAL A 103 10.12 10.44 -3.07
CA VAL A 103 9.75 9.07 -2.70
C VAL A 103 9.95 8.83 -1.21
N LYS A 104 11.07 9.28 -0.64
CA LYS A 104 11.30 9.20 0.81
C LYS A 104 10.28 10.04 1.57
N LEU A 105 9.97 11.26 1.09
CA LEU A 105 8.95 12.10 1.70
C LEU A 105 7.60 11.40 1.75
N MET A 106 7.12 10.86 0.63
CA MET A 106 5.87 10.09 0.58
C MET A 106 5.89 8.92 1.58
N MET A 107 6.99 8.16 1.62
CA MET A 107 7.11 7.01 2.51
C MET A 107 7.09 7.43 3.99
N LYS A 108 7.82 8.49 4.36
CA LYS A 108 7.85 9.00 5.74
C LYS A 108 6.50 9.57 6.16
N LEU A 109 5.82 10.31 5.28
CA LEU A 109 4.47 10.81 5.55
C LEU A 109 3.47 9.66 5.73
N HIS A 110 3.57 8.62 4.90
CA HIS A 110 2.74 7.42 5.05
C HIS A 110 2.98 6.75 6.41
N GLN A 111 4.23 6.59 6.84
CA GLN A 111 4.56 6.08 8.18
C GLN A 111 3.92 6.92 9.27
N MET A 112 4.10 8.25 9.23
CA MET A 112 3.61 9.15 10.27
C MET A 112 2.09 9.18 10.36
N TYR A 113 1.38 9.20 9.21
CA TYR A 113 -0.08 9.09 9.20
C TYR A 113 -0.60 7.67 9.51
N SER A 114 0.27 6.67 9.54
CA SER A 114 -0.02 5.34 10.08
C SER A 114 0.26 5.25 11.59
N GLY A 115 0.63 6.35 12.23
CA GLY A 115 0.95 6.41 13.66
C GLY A 115 2.34 5.87 13.99
N THR A 116 3.25 5.76 13.02
CA THR A 116 4.58 5.17 13.21
C THR A 116 5.67 6.06 12.64
N ILE A 117 6.92 5.80 13.01
CA ILE A 117 8.07 6.43 12.37
C ILE A 117 9.28 5.50 12.39
N LYS A 118 10.03 5.51 11.30
CA LYS A 118 11.36 4.89 11.21
C LYS A 118 12.39 5.98 10.94
N PHE A 119 13.40 6.04 11.79
CA PHE A 119 14.50 7.00 11.73
C PHE A 119 15.62 6.54 10.79
N GLU A 120 16.55 7.43 10.51
CA GLU A 120 17.73 7.12 9.68
C GLU A 120 18.71 6.17 10.36
N SER A 121 18.72 6.11 11.69
CA SER A 121 19.47 5.10 12.47
C SER A 121 18.97 3.67 12.23
N GLY A 122 17.79 3.50 11.66
CA GLY A 122 17.10 2.22 11.53
C GLY A 122 16.12 1.92 12.66
N ASN A 123 16.17 2.66 13.75
CA ASN A 123 15.20 2.56 14.84
C ASN A 123 13.81 2.96 14.37
N SER A 124 12.80 2.39 15.01
CA SER A 124 11.40 2.75 14.77
C SER A 124 10.63 2.86 16.07
N MET A 125 9.55 3.61 16.05
CA MET A 125 8.67 3.77 17.21
C MET A 125 7.23 4.03 16.81
N ILE A 126 6.33 3.80 17.75
CA ILE A 126 4.95 4.29 17.69
C ILE A 126 4.98 5.79 17.96
N LEU A 127 4.47 6.57 17.01
CA LEU A 127 4.35 8.01 17.09
C LEU A 127 2.99 8.41 17.68
N ASP A 128 1.94 7.71 17.27
CA ASP A 128 0.55 8.05 17.51
C ASP A 128 -0.31 6.78 17.59
N LEU A 129 -1.18 6.70 18.56
CA LEU A 129 -2.10 5.57 18.75
C LEU A 129 -3.52 5.85 18.21
N SER A 130 -3.80 7.08 17.75
CA SER A 130 -5.15 7.50 17.35
C SER A 130 -5.78 6.55 16.34
N LYS A 131 -5.04 6.12 15.33
CA LYS A 131 -5.55 5.17 14.33
C LYS A 131 -5.88 3.80 14.92
N ALA A 132 -4.99 3.24 15.75
CA ALA A 132 -5.23 1.95 16.38
C ALA A 132 -6.40 2.03 17.37
N GLN A 133 -6.50 3.12 18.13
CA GLN A 133 -7.61 3.38 19.04
C GLN A 133 -8.93 3.53 18.29
N PHE A 134 -8.96 4.29 17.20
CA PHE A 134 -10.15 4.45 16.36
C PHE A 134 -10.65 3.10 15.83
N ILE A 135 -9.74 2.24 15.36
CA ILE A 135 -10.10 0.90 14.86
C ILE A 135 -10.72 0.08 16.03
N TYR A 136 -10.10 0.11 17.19
CA TYR A 136 -10.60 -0.58 18.36
C TYR A 136 -12.00 -0.09 18.76
N ASP A 137 -12.19 1.22 18.91
CA ASP A 137 -13.45 1.82 19.37
C ASP A 137 -14.63 1.53 18.44
N ASN A 138 -14.36 1.41 17.13
CA ASN A 138 -15.42 1.17 16.13
C ASN A 138 -15.65 -0.30 15.80
N PHE A 139 -14.66 -1.17 16.03
CA PHE A 139 -14.71 -2.56 15.52
C PHE A 139 -14.38 -3.63 16.57
N CYS A 140 -14.12 -3.28 17.84
CA CYS A 140 -13.71 -4.24 18.87
C CYS A 140 -14.74 -5.36 19.16
N VAL A 141 -16.01 -5.11 18.87
CA VAL A 141 -17.10 -6.09 19.01
C VAL A 141 -17.31 -6.95 17.76
N SER A 142 -16.59 -6.67 16.71
CA SER A 142 -16.68 -7.35 15.43
C SER A 142 -15.44 -8.23 15.21
N LYS A 143 -15.65 -9.39 14.60
CA LYS A 143 -14.55 -10.26 14.18
C LYS A 143 -13.96 -9.72 12.87
N VAL A 144 -12.84 -9.00 12.95
CA VAL A 144 -12.23 -8.29 11.82
C VAL A 144 -10.79 -8.71 11.55
N GLY A 145 -10.37 -8.57 10.30
CA GLY A 145 -8.98 -8.68 9.88
C GLY A 145 -8.41 -7.28 9.58
N ILE A 146 -7.29 -6.94 10.20
CA ILE A 146 -6.62 -5.66 10.04
C ILE A 146 -5.33 -5.87 9.24
N PHE A 147 -5.25 -5.28 8.05
CA PHE A 147 -4.02 -5.28 7.26
C PHE A 147 -3.15 -4.10 7.64
N TYR A 148 -1.88 -4.35 7.95
CA TYR A 148 -0.91 -3.33 8.28
C TYR A 148 0.31 -3.40 7.35
N LYS A 149 1.05 -2.30 7.26
CA LYS A 149 2.24 -2.20 6.41
C LYS A 149 3.54 -2.08 7.19
N PHE A 150 3.51 -1.40 8.32
CA PHE A 150 4.70 -1.10 9.11
C PHE A 150 4.68 -1.90 10.41
N LYS A 151 5.87 -2.41 10.80
CA LYS A 151 6.02 -3.21 12.02
C LYS A 151 5.46 -2.51 13.27
N GLU A 152 5.64 -1.20 13.36
CA GLU A 152 5.16 -0.43 14.51
C GLU A 152 3.63 -0.22 14.49
N GLU A 153 2.94 -0.38 13.35
CA GLU A 153 1.47 -0.46 13.33
C GLU A 153 0.99 -1.71 14.07
N LEU A 154 1.62 -2.86 13.84
CA LEU A 154 1.33 -4.08 14.61
C LEU A 154 1.57 -3.87 16.10
N ASN A 155 2.67 -3.21 16.48
CA ASN A 155 2.96 -2.91 17.87
C ASN A 155 1.93 -1.94 18.49
N ALA A 156 1.43 -0.97 17.71
CA ALA A 156 0.35 -0.08 18.13
C ALA A 156 -0.96 -0.85 18.34
N LEU A 157 -1.32 -1.74 17.42
CA LEU A 157 -2.49 -2.60 17.54
C LEU A 157 -2.38 -3.52 18.76
N LYS A 158 -1.23 -4.18 18.97
CA LYS A 158 -0.98 -5.01 20.18
C LYS A 158 -1.14 -4.20 21.46
N LYS A 159 -0.69 -2.95 21.47
CA LYS A 159 -0.79 -2.09 22.66
C LYS A 159 -2.25 -1.71 22.98
N VAL A 160 -3.09 -1.55 21.98
CA VAL A 160 -4.49 -1.15 22.14
C VAL A 160 -5.40 -2.36 22.40
N TYR A 161 -5.24 -3.43 21.62
CA TYR A 161 -6.09 -4.62 21.71
C TYR A 161 -5.68 -5.60 22.82
N GLY A 162 -4.41 -5.60 23.22
CA GLY A 162 -3.90 -6.57 24.19
C GLY A 162 -4.15 -8.02 23.75
N ASP A 163 -4.74 -8.80 24.63
CA ASP A 163 -5.04 -10.22 24.40
C ASP A 163 -6.19 -10.47 23.41
N GLN A 164 -6.87 -9.43 22.95
CA GLN A 164 -7.92 -9.52 21.93
C GLN A 164 -7.39 -9.53 20.49
N LEU A 165 -6.07 -9.34 20.30
CA LEU A 165 -5.41 -9.41 19.00
C LEU A 165 -4.67 -10.73 18.84
N CYS A 166 -4.83 -11.36 17.68
CA CYS A 166 -3.99 -12.48 17.25
C CYS A 166 -3.29 -12.16 15.91
N THR A 167 -2.32 -12.99 15.54
CA THR A 167 -1.59 -12.90 14.27
C THR A 167 -1.66 -14.20 13.47
N GLU A 168 -2.24 -15.25 14.06
CA GLU A 168 -2.34 -16.58 13.47
C GLU A 168 -3.78 -16.86 13.04
N LEU A 169 -3.95 -17.39 11.82
CA LEU A 169 -5.27 -17.69 11.26
C LEU A 169 -6.03 -18.77 12.04
N ASP A 170 -5.31 -19.76 12.58
CA ASP A 170 -5.93 -20.83 13.37
C ASP A 170 -6.55 -20.29 14.67
N GLU A 171 -5.85 -19.36 15.32
CA GLU A 171 -6.35 -18.67 16.50
C GLU A 171 -7.53 -17.77 16.16
N PHE A 172 -7.45 -17.01 15.07
CA PHE A 172 -8.56 -16.20 14.59
C PHE A 172 -9.80 -17.04 14.29
N ASN A 173 -9.64 -18.19 13.63
CA ASN A 173 -10.76 -19.05 13.26
C ASN A 173 -11.42 -19.71 14.47
N SER A 174 -10.66 -20.01 15.52
CA SER A 174 -11.13 -20.70 16.72
C SER A 174 -11.57 -19.79 17.87
N THR A 175 -11.37 -18.49 17.76
CA THR A 175 -11.70 -17.49 18.81
C THR A 175 -12.47 -16.31 18.24
N ASP A 176 -12.92 -15.39 19.10
CA ASP A 176 -13.54 -14.12 18.70
C ASP A 176 -12.53 -12.97 18.59
N LYS A 177 -11.23 -13.28 18.55
CA LYS A 177 -10.18 -12.26 18.45
C LYS A 177 -10.17 -11.58 17.08
N THR A 178 -9.66 -10.35 17.07
CA THR A 178 -9.28 -9.62 15.86
C THR A 178 -7.92 -10.10 15.36
N ILE A 179 -7.74 -10.28 14.06
CA ILE A 179 -6.44 -10.66 13.49
C ILE A 179 -5.75 -9.47 12.84
N ALA A 180 -4.44 -9.33 13.10
CA ALA A 180 -3.54 -8.42 12.39
C ALA A 180 -2.67 -9.20 11.39
N LEU A 181 -2.72 -8.80 10.12
CA LEU A 181 -2.10 -9.47 8.96
C LEU A 181 -1.11 -8.56 8.23
#